data_9f91899a51d287bbb307b1bb1a478f7a
#
_entry.id   9f91899a51d287bbb307b1bb1a478f7a
#
_cell.length_a   1.000
_cell.length_b   1.000
_cell.length_c   1.000
_cell.angle_alpha   90.00
_cell.angle_beta   90.00
_cell.angle_gamma   90.00
#
_symmetry.space_group_name_H-M   'P 1'
#
loop_
_entity.id
_entity.type
_entity.pdbx_description
1 polymer ?
#
loop_
_entity_poly.entity_id
_entity_poly.type
_entity_poly.pdbx_seq_one_letter_code
_entity_poly.pdbx_strand_id
1 'polypeptide(L)'
;DLSKPAPQPKQDPWEFWTHVKDHSVHIHVKDAIWDPAKNDADYTLPGEGAGAVHRILKDALASGYDAGISIEPHLAVVFHDDSKKASDQEIYDSYVNYGRALNALIAKIQAEIKDA
;
A
#
# COMPACT_ATOMS: atom_id res chain seq x y z
N ASP A 1 -24.53 -4.66 20.59
CA ASP A 1 -25.01 -3.56 19.77
C ASP A 1 -24.79 -3.86 18.29
N LEU A 2 -25.88 -4.21 17.61
CA LEU A 2 -25.84 -4.58 16.19
C LEU A 2 -25.63 -3.38 15.25
N SER A 3 -25.64 -2.16 15.80
CA SER A 3 -25.36 -0.96 15.00
C SER A 3 -23.88 -0.75 14.73
N LYS A 4 -23.01 -1.46 15.45
CA LYS A 4 -21.56 -1.39 15.25
C LYS A 4 -21.05 -2.64 14.57
N PRO A 5 -20.19 -2.51 13.55
CA PRO A 5 -19.57 -3.69 12.97
C PRO A 5 -18.78 -4.45 14.03
N ALA A 6 -18.78 -5.77 13.94
CA ALA A 6 -17.94 -6.59 14.80
C ALA A 6 -16.48 -6.17 14.64
N PRO A 7 -15.66 -6.19 15.72
CA PRO A 7 -14.25 -5.91 15.58
C PRO A 7 -13.64 -6.86 14.55
N GLN A 8 -13.00 -6.29 13.53
CA GLN A 8 -12.30 -7.10 12.54
C GLN A 8 -11.05 -7.69 13.18
N PRO A 9 -10.78 -8.99 13.00
CA PRO A 9 -9.52 -9.54 13.45
C PRO A 9 -8.37 -8.82 12.75
N LYS A 10 -7.27 -8.61 13.47
CA LYS A 10 -6.08 -8.01 12.91
C LYS A 10 -5.55 -8.92 11.80
N GLN A 11 -5.53 -8.41 10.57
CA GLN A 11 -5.02 -9.15 9.43
C GLN A 11 -3.52 -8.96 9.29
N ASP A 12 -2.83 -10.05 8.96
CA ASP A 12 -1.42 -10.02 8.61
C ASP A 12 -1.31 -9.94 7.07
N PRO A 13 -0.83 -8.83 6.52
CA PRO A 13 -0.73 -8.67 5.06
C PRO A 13 0.16 -9.72 4.40
N TRP A 14 1.25 -10.13 5.05
CA TRP A 14 2.12 -11.16 4.51
C TRP A 14 1.43 -12.52 4.46
N GLU A 15 0.76 -12.91 5.53
CA GLU A 15 0.01 -14.16 5.56
C GLU A 15 -1.06 -14.17 4.48
N PHE A 16 -1.82 -13.07 4.35
CA PHE A 16 -2.81 -12.94 3.28
C PHE A 16 -2.18 -13.14 1.90
N TRP A 17 -1.04 -12.48 1.64
CA TRP A 17 -0.32 -12.61 0.39
C TRP A 17 0.05 -14.06 0.07
N THR A 18 0.51 -14.83 1.05
CA THR A 18 0.91 -16.23 0.85
C THR A 18 -0.25 -17.10 0.36
N HIS A 19 -1.49 -16.73 0.69
CA HIS A 19 -2.68 -17.46 0.24
C HIS A 19 -3.18 -17.04 -1.14
N VAL A 20 -2.94 -15.82 -1.57
CA VAL A 20 -3.50 -15.29 -2.82
C VAL A 20 -2.48 -15.13 -3.93
N LYS A 21 -1.20 -15.23 -3.66
CA LYS A 21 -0.13 -14.91 -4.62
C LYS A 21 -0.24 -15.68 -5.94
N ASP A 22 -0.59 -16.97 -5.90
CA ASP A 22 -0.67 -17.80 -7.09
C ASP A 22 -1.85 -17.44 -8.00
N HIS A 23 -2.80 -16.69 -7.47
CA HIS A 23 -4.00 -16.26 -8.18
C HIS A 23 -4.01 -14.76 -8.47
N SER A 24 -2.96 -14.05 -8.09
CA SER A 24 -2.89 -12.59 -8.24
C SER A 24 -2.41 -12.24 -9.65
N VAL A 25 -3.22 -11.48 -10.36
CA VAL A 25 -2.94 -11.01 -11.73
C VAL A 25 -2.78 -9.50 -11.79
N HIS A 26 -2.99 -8.82 -10.68
CA HIS A 26 -2.78 -7.37 -10.52
C HIS A 26 -2.52 -7.07 -9.05
N ILE A 27 -1.54 -6.22 -8.78
CA ILE A 27 -1.24 -5.76 -7.43
C ILE A 27 -1.53 -4.27 -7.35
N HIS A 28 -2.32 -3.88 -6.36
CA HIS A 28 -2.63 -2.51 -6.06
C HIS A 28 -1.89 -2.10 -4.80
N VAL A 29 -0.97 -1.13 -4.90
CA VAL A 29 -0.08 -0.76 -3.80
C VAL A 29 -0.65 0.39 -3.00
N LYS A 30 -0.86 0.14 -1.73
CA LYS A 30 -1.30 1.09 -0.72
C LYS A 30 -0.65 0.71 0.60
N ASP A 31 -0.22 1.68 1.37
CA ASP A 31 0.43 1.40 2.66
C ASP A 31 -0.07 2.35 3.74
N ALA A 32 -0.05 1.88 4.97
CA ALA A 32 -0.59 2.63 6.10
C ALA A 32 -0.04 2.10 7.42
N ILE A 33 -0.15 2.94 8.46
CA ILE A 33 0.06 2.56 9.84
C ILE A 33 -1.26 2.77 10.58
N TRP A 34 -1.69 1.78 11.36
CA TRP A 34 -2.90 1.91 12.16
C TRP A 34 -2.65 2.80 13.37
N ASP A 35 -3.50 3.81 13.56
CA ASP A 35 -3.48 4.67 14.75
C ASP A 35 -4.68 4.32 15.64
N PRO A 36 -4.44 3.61 16.76
CA PRO A 36 -5.53 3.21 17.65
C PRO A 36 -6.19 4.41 18.36
N ALA A 37 -5.48 5.52 18.54
CA ALA A 37 -6.04 6.72 19.16
C ALA A 37 -7.11 7.36 18.27
N LYS A 38 -6.94 7.31 16.96
CA LYS A 38 -7.90 7.83 15.99
C LYS A 38 -8.92 6.77 15.55
N ASN A 39 -8.66 5.49 15.84
CA ASN A 39 -9.38 4.36 15.29
C ASN A 39 -9.43 4.43 13.75
N ASP A 40 -8.32 4.77 13.14
CA ASP A 40 -8.19 4.97 11.69
C ASP A 40 -6.76 4.70 11.26
N ALA A 41 -6.55 4.62 9.95
CA ALA A 41 -5.23 4.41 9.36
C ALA A 41 -4.59 5.75 8.99
N ASP A 42 -3.29 5.86 9.27
CA ASP A 42 -2.45 6.92 8.72
C ASP A 42 -1.75 6.37 7.47
N TYR A 43 -2.10 6.90 6.31
CA TYR A 43 -1.54 6.44 5.04
C TYR A 43 -0.11 6.94 4.86
N THR A 44 0.74 6.06 4.33
CA THR A 44 2.17 6.32 4.14
C THR A 44 2.58 6.12 2.68
N LEU A 45 3.79 6.51 2.35
CA LEU A 45 4.43 6.09 1.11
C LEU A 45 4.67 4.58 1.13
N PRO A 46 4.76 3.93 -0.04
CA PRO A 46 4.92 2.47 -0.10
C PRO A 46 6.21 2.03 0.58
N GLY A 47 6.10 1.06 1.46
CA GLY A 47 7.22 0.52 2.22
C GLY A 47 7.47 1.22 3.56
N GLU A 48 6.80 2.33 3.84
CA GLU A 48 6.95 3.08 5.09
C GLU A 48 5.89 2.74 6.12
N GLY A 49 4.91 1.92 5.76
CA GLY A 49 3.82 1.51 6.64
C GLY A 49 3.96 0.10 7.16
N ALA A 50 2.85 -0.44 7.64
CA ALA A 50 2.75 -1.77 8.21
C ALA A 50 2.16 -2.82 7.25
N GLY A 51 2.04 -2.47 5.97
CA GLY A 51 1.42 -3.34 4.95
C GLY A 51 2.32 -4.43 4.40
N ALA A 52 3.55 -4.57 4.89
CA ALA A 52 4.54 -5.52 4.39
C ALA A 52 4.83 -5.36 2.88
N VAL A 53 4.70 -4.14 2.37
CA VAL A 53 4.79 -3.85 0.92
C VAL A 53 6.14 -4.28 0.34
N HIS A 54 7.24 -3.94 1.01
CA HIS A 54 8.58 -4.33 0.56
C HIS A 54 8.71 -5.86 0.44
N ARG A 55 8.32 -6.57 1.48
CA ARG A 55 8.42 -8.03 1.54
C ARG A 55 7.55 -8.71 0.49
N ILE A 56 6.32 -8.23 0.33
CA ILE A 56 5.36 -8.79 -0.65
C ILE A 56 5.85 -8.54 -2.07
N LEU A 57 6.26 -7.32 -2.39
CA LEU A 57 6.77 -7.00 -3.73
C LEU A 57 8.04 -7.78 -4.06
N LYS A 58 8.93 -7.93 -3.07
CA LYS A 58 10.15 -8.71 -3.26
C LYS A 58 9.84 -10.18 -3.57
N ASP A 59 8.93 -10.78 -2.82
CA ASP A 59 8.49 -12.15 -3.07
C ASP A 59 7.83 -12.30 -4.45
N ALA A 60 6.95 -11.37 -4.80
CA ALA A 60 6.27 -11.38 -6.09
C ALA A 60 7.27 -11.30 -7.24
N LEU A 61 8.18 -10.34 -7.22
CA LEU A 61 9.15 -10.14 -8.29
C LEU A 61 10.17 -11.29 -8.36
N ALA A 62 10.62 -11.80 -7.22
CA ALA A 62 11.52 -12.95 -7.17
C ALA A 62 10.85 -14.23 -7.70
N SER A 63 9.54 -14.33 -7.57
CA SER A 63 8.76 -15.48 -8.06
C SER A 63 8.36 -15.35 -9.54
N GLY A 64 8.77 -14.29 -10.22
CA GLY A 64 8.49 -14.09 -11.65
C GLY A 64 7.20 -13.35 -11.95
N TYR A 65 6.62 -12.64 -11.00
CA TYR A 65 5.44 -11.82 -11.26
C TYR A 65 5.76 -10.76 -12.32
N ASP A 66 5.01 -10.74 -13.42
CA ASP A 66 5.20 -9.83 -14.54
C ASP A 66 3.91 -9.12 -14.98
N ALA A 67 2.88 -9.17 -14.14
CA ALA A 67 1.61 -8.51 -14.41
C ALA A 67 1.60 -7.06 -13.87
N GLY A 68 0.45 -6.41 -13.84
CA GLY A 68 0.34 -5.01 -13.48
C GLY A 68 0.55 -4.74 -12.00
N ILE A 69 1.20 -3.61 -11.73
CA ILE A 69 1.30 -3.02 -10.39
C ILE A 69 0.85 -1.58 -10.51
N SER A 70 -0.16 -1.19 -9.76
CA SER A 70 -0.68 0.17 -9.75
C SER A 70 -0.62 0.78 -8.35
N ILE A 71 -0.76 2.10 -8.28
CA ILE A 71 -0.74 2.82 -7.02
C ILE A 71 -2.15 3.27 -6.63
N GLU A 72 -2.39 3.30 -5.33
CA GLU A 72 -3.60 3.87 -4.75
C GLU A 72 -3.21 4.81 -3.60
N PRO A 73 -2.69 6.01 -3.92
CA PRO A 73 -2.27 6.93 -2.88
C PRO A 73 -3.49 7.53 -2.16
N HIS A 74 -3.48 7.49 -0.84
CA HIS A 74 -4.52 8.08 0.00
C HIS A 74 -4.02 9.29 0.78
N LEU A 75 -2.80 9.77 0.49
CA LEU A 75 -2.16 10.82 1.27
C LEU A 75 -2.87 12.18 1.16
N ALA A 76 -3.39 12.50 -0.03
CA ALA A 76 -4.06 13.78 -0.26
C ALA A 76 -5.38 13.64 -1.03
N VAL A 77 -5.83 12.42 -1.30
CA VAL A 77 -6.94 12.18 -2.23
C VAL A 77 -8.22 11.76 -1.51
N VAL A 78 -8.10 11.12 -0.34
CA VAL A 78 -9.26 10.65 0.41
C VAL A 78 -9.50 11.56 1.59
N PHE A 79 -10.46 12.46 1.44
CA PHE A 79 -10.95 13.30 2.52
C PHE A 79 -12.40 12.91 2.82
N HIS A 80 -12.64 12.50 4.04
CA HIS A 80 -13.99 12.23 4.55
C HIS A 80 -14.66 13.51 5.07
N ASP A 81 -13.97 14.61 5.01
CA ASP A 81 -14.41 15.93 5.45
C ASP A 81 -14.30 16.91 4.29
N ASP A 82 -15.45 17.37 3.77
CA ASP A 82 -15.52 18.31 2.64
C ASP A 82 -14.80 19.64 2.90
N SER A 83 -14.61 20.02 4.17
CA SER A 83 -13.88 21.22 4.54
C SER A 83 -12.37 21.13 4.29
N LYS A 84 -11.85 19.91 4.07
CA LYS A 84 -10.44 19.63 3.87
C LYS A 84 -10.13 19.11 2.46
N LYS A 85 -10.85 19.62 1.48
CA LYS A 85 -10.67 19.19 0.09
C LYS A 85 -9.26 19.53 -0.39
N ALA A 86 -8.56 18.53 -0.92
CA ALA A 86 -7.27 18.74 -1.54
C ALA A 86 -7.40 19.58 -2.81
N SER A 87 -6.43 20.45 -3.08
CA SER A 87 -6.34 21.16 -4.35
C SER A 87 -5.94 20.19 -5.47
N ASP A 88 -6.19 20.56 -6.72
CA ASP A 88 -5.76 19.78 -7.87
C ASP A 88 -4.25 19.57 -7.88
N GLN A 89 -3.49 20.59 -7.47
CA GLN A 89 -2.03 20.48 -7.38
C GLN A 89 -1.59 19.49 -6.30
N GLU A 90 -2.24 19.48 -5.15
CA GLU A 90 -1.95 18.53 -4.09
C GLU A 90 -2.25 17.10 -4.51
N ILE A 91 -3.36 16.88 -5.22
CA ILE A 91 -3.72 15.57 -5.76
C ILE A 91 -2.65 15.11 -6.76
N TYR A 92 -2.28 15.98 -7.70
CA TYR A 92 -1.26 15.69 -8.71
C TYR A 92 0.07 15.33 -8.03
N ASP A 93 0.54 16.16 -7.10
CA ASP A 93 1.81 15.94 -6.42
C ASP A 93 1.79 14.64 -5.61
N SER A 94 0.65 14.31 -5.00
CA SER A 94 0.47 13.07 -4.25
C SER A 94 0.66 11.83 -5.15
N TYR A 95 0.04 11.83 -6.31
CA TYR A 95 0.20 10.72 -7.28
C TYR A 95 1.62 10.62 -7.80
N VAL A 96 2.21 11.75 -8.19
CA VAL A 96 3.59 11.77 -8.72
C VAL A 96 4.59 11.29 -7.66
N ASN A 97 4.49 11.81 -6.46
CA ASN A 97 5.39 11.45 -5.37
C ASN A 97 5.23 9.97 -4.97
N TYR A 98 4.00 9.49 -4.94
CA TYR A 98 3.72 8.09 -4.63
C TYR A 98 4.30 7.16 -5.70
N GLY A 99 4.10 7.50 -6.97
CA GLY A 99 4.64 6.73 -8.08
C GLY A 99 6.18 6.70 -8.09
N ARG A 100 6.80 7.84 -7.82
CA ARG A 100 8.27 7.92 -7.69
C ARG A 100 8.78 7.08 -6.53
N ALA A 101 8.10 7.12 -5.38
CA ALA A 101 8.46 6.33 -4.22
C ALA A 101 8.35 4.83 -4.52
N LEU A 102 7.29 4.41 -5.21
CA LEU A 102 7.14 3.02 -5.61
C LEU A 102 8.22 2.59 -6.59
N ASN A 103 8.53 3.41 -7.60
CA ASN A 103 9.59 3.10 -8.55
C ASN A 103 10.96 2.96 -7.86
N ALA A 104 11.25 3.82 -6.89
CA ALA A 104 12.49 3.73 -6.11
C ALA A 104 12.53 2.44 -5.28
N LEU A 105 11.40 2.07 -4.66
CA LEU A 105 11.29 0.82 -3.90
C LEU A 105 11.48 -0.40 -4.79
N ILE A 106 10.85 -0.43 -5.96
CA ILE A 106 11.00 -1.53 -6.92
C ILE A 106 12.46 -1.64 -7.39
N ALA A 107 13.12 -0.54 -7.70
CA ALA A 107 14.52 -0.55 -8.09
C ALA A 107 15.41 -1.12 -6.98
N LYS A 108 15.17 -0.74 -5.74
CA LYS A 108 15.87 -1.28 -4.57
C LYS A 108 15.64 -2.79 -4.44
N ILE A 109 14.39 -3.23 -4.57
CA ILE A 109 14.03 -4.64 -4.50
C ILE A 109 14.73 -5.44 -5.61
N GLN A 110 14.73 -4.92 -6.84
CA GLN A 110 15.40 -5.58 -7.96
C GLN A 110 16.89 -5.74 -7.72
N ALA A 111 17.54 -4.74 -7.13
CA ALA A 111 18.93 -4.83 -6.73
C ALA A 111 19.16 -5.89 -5.65
N GLU A 112 18.29 -5.97 -4.66
CA GLU A 112 18.35 -6.99 -3.60
C GLU A 112 18.21 -8.41 -4.18
N ILE A 113 17.29 -8.60 -5.12
CA ILE A 113 17.08 -9.90 -5.77
C ILE A 113 18.31 -10.29 -6.59
N LYS A 114 18.88 -9.35 -7.32
CA LYS A 114 20.06 -9.59 -8.15
C LYS A 114 21.28 -9.97 -7.32
N ASP A 115 21.43 -9.39 -6.13
CA ASP A 115 22.58 -9.60 -5.25
C ASP A 115 22.41 -10.83 -4.34
N ALA A 116 21.24 -11.46 -4.36
CA ALA A 116 20.96 -12.63 -3.54
C ALA A 116 21.58 -13.92 -4.10
#